data_4b5cf130ec1c7c58d6d5518add81e583
#
_entry.id   4b5cf130ec1c7c58d6d5518add81e583
#
_cell.length_a   1.000
_cell.length_b   1.000
_cell.length_c   1.000
_cell.angle_alpha   90.00
_cell.angle_beta   90.00
_cell.angle_gamma   90.00
#
_symmetry.space_group_name_H-M   'P 1'
#
loop_
_entity.id
_entity.type
_entity.pdbx_description
1 polymer ?
#
loop_
_entity_poly.entity_id
_entity_poly.type
_entity_poly.pdbx_seq_one_letter_code
_entity_poly.pdbx_strand_id
1 'polypeptide(L)'
;MVVVGVGALAAKLVAMAKDMVVAAHFGTSDSMDAFLVALALPTFIANVVAGSIPSALVPVYIGVRDREGPSAARHLLSNVLAGAVAVVVAASALLVLLSPLLLRVVGATFVGAKLALAERLFVLLVPLIVISGISTILSAVLNADERFLLGAATPVLIGLMPMLFVLGGGARWGIYALGAGLIAGYGCELCVLAWNVRRRGFITRPTLRTPHPETRRVVREYVPMVLGMAVMSATALVDQTMAAMLGPGSVSALTYGSKLVTAGLGIGVTALSTALFPHFSTMVAAGNWTAVRHTLRTYARLILLVAVPLVVVFWFFSDAIVRAVFERGAFTGADTAVVARVQALFALQIPFYVLGIVGVRLLSATGGNRLLMWISVGNFVTNIVGNYLFMQVWGVAGIALSTSLVYMISSGAIYFGVRRRIHINSGARPI
;
A
#
# COMPACT_ATOMS: atom_id res chain seq x y z
N MET A 1 -9.42 -11.81 -17.83
CA MET A 1 -9.76 -11.64 -16.39
C MET A 1 -9.19 -12.79 -15.55
N VAL A 2 -9.49 -14.07 -15.83
CA VAL A 2 -9.00 -15.22 -15.04
C VAL A 2 -7.47 -15.25 -14.93
N VAL A 3 -6.73 -15.07 -16.03
CA VAL A 3 -5.26 -15.13 -16.07
C VAL A 3 -4.62 -14.00 -15.25
N VAL A 4 -5.24 -12.83 -15.22
CA VAL A 4 -4.79 -11.71 -14.38
C VAL A 4 -4.99 -12.02 -12.90
N GLY A 5 -6.13 -12.62 -12.55
CA GLY A 5 -6.40 -13.07 -11.18
C GLY A 5 -5.40 -14.14 -10.71
N VAL A 6 -5.07 -15.10 -11.56
CA VAL A 6 -4.06 -16.13 -11.27
C VAL A 6 -2.67 -15.49 -11.07
N GLY A 7 -2.26 -14.53 -11.91
CA GLY A 7 -0.99 -13.83 -11.75
C GLY A 7 -0.91 -13.05 -10.43
N ALA A 8 -1.97 -12.34 -10.07
CA ALA A 8 -2.05 -11.60 -8.81
C ALA A 8 -2.05 -12.53 -7.59
N LEU A 9 -2.74 -13.68 -7.67
CA LEU A 9 -2.73 -14.69 -6.60
C LEU A 9 -1.34 -15.30 -6.44
N ALA A 10 -0.67 -15.67 -7.54
CA ALA A 10 0.69 -16.19 -7.52
C ALA A 10 1.66 -15.18 -6.85
N ALA A 11 1.56 -13.88 -7.18
CA ALA A 11 2.38 -12.85 -6.56
C ALA A 11 2.16 -12.78 -5.03
N LYS A 12 0.92 -12.92 -4.57
CA LYS A 12 0.60 -12.93 -3.13
C LYS A 12 1.10 -14.17 -2.42
N LEU A 13 1.00 -15.34 -3.05
CA LEU A 13 1.52 -16.59 -2.48
C LEU A 13 3.04 -16.55 -2.36
N VAL A 14 3.74 -16.08 -3.40
CA VAL A 14 5.21 -15.92 -3.36
C VAL A 14 5.63 -14.86 -2.33
N ALA A 15 4.90 -13.76 -2.22
CA ALA A 15 5.15 -12.76 -1.17
C ALA A 15 4.98 -13.36 0.23
N MET A 16 3.97 -14.21 0.44
CA MET A 16 3.77 -14.91 1.71
C MET A 16 4.88 -15.91 1.99
N ALA A 17 5.29 -16.71 1.01
CA ALA A 17 6.41 -17.65 1.13
C ALA A 17 7.71 -16.90 1.48
N LYS A 18 7.97 -15.76 0.84
CA LYS A 18 9.09 -14.87 1.18
C LYS A 18 9.01 -14.42 2.64
N ASP A 19 7.84 -13.97 3.13
CA ASP A 19 7.69 -13.50 4.51
C ASP A 19 7.92 -14.64 5.52
N MET A 20 7.53 -15.88 5.19
CA MET A 20 7.84 -17.09 5.99
C MET A 20 9.34 -17.36 6.05
N VAL A 21 10.04 -17.30 4.91
CA VAL A 21 11.50 -17.50 4.85
C VAL A 21 12.24 -16.39 5.61
N VAL A 22 11.83 -15.15 5.46
CA VAL A 22 12.40 -13.99 6.17
C VAL A 22 12.18 -14.14 7.68
N ALA A 23 10.99 -14.49 8.12
CA ALA A 23 10.70 -14.75 9.54
C ALA A 23 11.55 -15.89 10.10
N ALA A 24 11.69 -17.00 9.36
CA ALA A 24 12.53 -18.13 9.78
C ALA A 24 14.01 -17.79 9.93
N HIS A 25 14.54 -16.83 9.15
CA HIS A 25 15.96 -16.46 9.21
C HIS A 25 16.25 -15.34 10.20
N PHE A 26 15.34 -14.39 10.37
CA PHE A 26 15.59 -13.16 11.12
C PHE A 26 14.68 -12.98 12.35
N GLY A 27 13.56 -13.70 12.44
CA GLY A 27 12.58 -13.56 13.53
C GLY A 27 12.14 -12.11 13.73
N THR A 28 11.94 -11.71 15.00
CA THR A 28 11.71 -10.33 15.42
C THR A 28 12.99 -9.65 15.96
N SER A 29 14.12 -9.86 15.28
CA SER A 29 15.43 -9.37 15.71
C SER A 29 15.62 -7.88 15.48
N ASP A 30 16.62 -7.29 16.16
CA ASP A 30 17.08 -5.92 15.96
C ASP A 30 17.51 -5.64 14.51
N SER A 31 18.08 -6.64 13.82
CA SER A 31 18.45 -6.50 12.42
C SER A 31 17.22 -6.39 11.51
N MET A 32 16.14 -7.12 11.82
CA MET A 32 14.88 -7.02 11.09
C MET A 32 14.18 -5.68 11.34
N ASP A 33 14.16 -5.19 12.57
CA ASP A 33 13.67 -3.85 12.90
C ASP A 33 14.44 -2.76 12.16
N ALA A 34 15.79 -2.84 12.15
CA ALA A 34 16.65 -1.89 11.44
C ALA A 34 16.36 -1.90 9.93
N PHE A 35 16.14 -3.08 9.35
CA PHE A 35 15.75 -3.22 7.95
C PHE A 35 14.39 -2.59 7.65
N LEU A 36 13.38 -2.84 8.49
CA LEU A 36 12.02 -2.31 8.29
C LEU A 36 12.00 -0.79 8.41
N VAL A 37 12.70 -0.23 9.40
CA VAL A 37 12.84 1.23 9.56
C VAL A 37 13.60 1.83 8.38
N ALA A 38 14.68 1.21 7.93
CA ALA A 38 15.43 1.65 6.76
C ALA A 38 14.59 1.60 5.47
N LEU A 39 13.71 0.62 5.33
CA LEU A 39 12.81 0.44 4.18
C LEU A 39 11.61 1.40 4.22
N ALA A 40 11.18 1.86 5.39
CA ALA A 40 9.98 2.69 5.56
C ALA A 40 10.04 3.99 4.74
N LEU A 41 11.15 4.71 4.82
CA LEU A 41 11.34 5.98 4.10
C LEU A 41 11.39 5.81 2.57
N PRO A 42 12.18 4.88 2.00
CA PRO A 42 12.14 4.60 0.57
C PRO A 42 10.77 4.20 0.06
N THR A 43 10.04 3.34 0.78
CA THR A 43 8.69 2.93 0.39
C THR A 43 7.68 4.06 0.51
N PHE A 44 7.79 4.90 1.53
CA PHE A 44 6.96 6.11 1.68
C PHE A 44 7.13 7.03 0.45
N ILE A 45 8.36 7.38 0.08
CA ILE A 45 8.64 8.24 -1.07
C ILE A 45 8.19 7.58 -2.38
N ALA A 46 8.44 6.29 -2.57
CA ALA A 46 7.98 5.56 -3.74
C ALA A 46 6.44 5.61 -3.88
N ASN A 47 5.71 5.39 -2.80
CA ASN A 47 4.24 5.45 -2.80
C ASN A 47 3.73 6.86 -3.06
N VAL A 48 4.30 7.87 -2.40
CA VAL A 48 3.85 9.26 -2.52
C VAL A 48 4.18 9.84 -3.90
N VAL A 49 5.44 9.71 -4.34
CA VAL A 49 5.91 10.33 -5.58
C VAL A 49 5.51 9.49 -6.79
N ALA A 50 5.95 8.23 -6.84
CA ALA A 50 5.73 7.39 -8.00
C ALA A 50 4.30 6.82 -8.06
N GLY A 51 3.71 6.45 -6.93
CA GLY A 51 2.36 5.91 -6.84
C GLY A 51 1.25 6.88 -7.27
N SER A 52 1.51 8.19 -7.22
CA SER A 52 0.58 9.23 -7.67
C SER A 52 0.57 9.43 -9.20
N ILE A 53 1.66 9.08 -9.89
CA ILE A 53 1.82 9.36 -11.33
C ILE A 53 0.78 8.64 -12.20
N PRO A 54 0.49 7.33 -12.00
CA PRO A 54 -0.50 6.62 -12.81
C PRO A 54 -1.88 7.29 -12.81
N SER A 55 -2.30 7.78 -11.67
CA SER A 55 -3.62 8.42 -11.51
C SER A 55 -3.73 9.74 -12.29
N ALA A 56 -2.63 10.48 -12.43
CA ALA A 56 -2.58 11.71 -13.22
C ALA A 56 -2.32 11.43 -14.71
N LEU A 57 -1.48 10.44 -15.02
CA LEU A 57 -1.05 10.16 -16.38
C LEU A 57 -2.08 9.39 -17.21
N VAL A 58 -2.66 8.30 -16.66
CA VAL A 58 -3.46 7.36 -17.45
C VAL A 58 -4.67 8.01 -18.14
N PRO A 59 -5.48 8.86 -17.47
CA PRO A 59 -6.61 9.52 -18.15
C PRO A 59 -6.17 10.44 -19.30
N VAL A 60 -5.08 11.19 -19.09
CA VAL A 60 -4.54 12.11 -20.11
C VAL A 60 -3.95 11.32 -21.26
N TYR A 61 -3.19 10.26 -20.98
CA TYR A 61 -2.58 9.37 -21.98
C TYR A 61 -3.62 8.73 -22.90
N ILE A 62 -4.70 8.17 -22.32
CA ILE A 62 -5.80 7.60 -23.11
C ILE A 62 -6.45 8.69 -23.97
N GLY A 63 -6.75 9.86 -23.41
CA GLY A 63 -7.34 10.96 -24.14
C GLY A 63 -6.50 11.48 -25.29
N VAL A 64 -5.17 11.56 -25.14
CA VAL A 64 -4.23 11.93 -26.23
C VAL A 64 -4.17 10.80 -27.27
N ARG A 65 -4.07 9.55 -26.84
CA ARG A 65 -4.04 8.39 -27.75
C ARG A 65 -5.26 8.36 -28.65
N ASP A 66 -6.44 8.61 -28.10
CA ASP A 66 -7.71 8.49 -28.82
C ASP A 66 -7.99 9.70 -29.74
N ARG A 67 -7.46 10.91 -29.41
CA ARG A 67 -7.65 12.13 -30.21
C ARG A 67 -6.53 12.40 -31.23
N GLU A 68 -5.28 12.18 -30.84
CA GLU A 68 -4.09 12.60 -31.58
C GLU A 68 -3.27 11.40 -32.10
N GLY A 69 -3.68 10.20 -31.72
CA GLY A 69 -3.08 8.94 -32.15
C GLY A 69 -1.90 8.45 -31.30
N PRO A 70 -1.39 7.23 -31.60
CA PRO A 70 -0.37 6.56 -30.79
C PRO A 70 0.99 7.28 -30.74
N SER A 71 1.33 8.06 -31.78
CA SER A 71 2.59 8.82 -31.84
C SER A 71 2.64 9.96 -30.82
N ALA A 72 1.55 10.73 -30.70
CA ALA A 72 1.41 11.80 -29.71
C ALA A 72 1.39 11.24 -28.29
N ALA A 73 0.65 10.14 -28.05
CA ALA A 73 0.64 9.47 -26.76
C ALA A 73 2.03 8.96 -26.32
N ARG A 74 2.83 8.43 -27.26
CA ARG A 74 4.23 8.05 -26.99
C ARG A 74 5.11 9.24 -26.65
N HIS A 75 4.91 10.37 -27.33
CA HIS A 75 5.63 11.62 -27.03
C HIS A 75 5.28 12.13 -25.63
N LEU A 76 4.00 12.18 -25.28
CA LEU A 76 3.55 12.53 -23.93
C LEU A 76 4.18 11.61 -22.88
N LEU A 77 4.13 10.29 -23.09
CA LEU A 77 4.73 9.31 -22.18
C LEU A 77 6.23 9.53 -21.99
N SER A 78 6.95 9.79 -23.08
CA SER A 78 8.41 10.06 -23.05
C SER A 78 8.73 11.29 -22.19
N ASN A 79 7.94 12.37 -22.33
CA ASN A 79 8.11 13.58 -21.52
C ASN A 79 7.77 13.33 -20.04
N VAL A 80 6.64 12.66 -19.76
CA VAL A 80 6.23 12.36 -18.39
C VAL A 80 7.22 11.42 -17.72
N LEU A 81 7.71 10.40 -18.42
CA LEU A 81 8.72 9.49 -17.89
C LEU A 81 10.03 10.22 -17.55
N ALA A 82 10.50 11.12 -18.44
CA ALA A 82 11.69 11.91 -18.18
C ALA A 82 11.52 12.84 -16.96
N GLY A 83 10.38 13.53 -16.88
CA GLY A 83 10.03 14.38 -15.73
C GLY A 83 9.90 13.57 -14.43
N ALA A 84 9.22 12.43 -14.49
CA ALA A 84 9.05 11.54 -13.34
C ALA A 84 10.38 10.98 -12.82
N VAL A 85 11.26 10.54 -13.71
CA VAL A 85 12.62 10.10 -13.32
C VAL A 85 13.38 11.24 -12.65
N ALA A 86 13.32 12.46 -13.20
CA ALA A 86 13.97 13.63 -12.59
C ALA A 86 13.43 13.91 -11.18
N VAL A 87 12.10 13.88 -11.00
CA VAL A 87 11.45 14.09 -9.68
C VAL A 87 11.81 13.00 -8.69
N VAL A 88 11.78 11.73 -9.11
CA VAL A 88 12.10 10.58 -8.25
C VAL A 88 13.58 10.60 -7.86
N VAL A 89 14.48 10.92 -8.78
CA VAL A 89 15.92 11.06 -8.50
C VAL A 89 16.18 12.23 -7.55
N ALA A 90 15.54 13.38 -7.78
CA ALA A 90 15.66 14.54 -6.88
C ALA A 90 15.12 14.22 -5.46
N ALA A 91 13.97 13.54 -5.38
CA ALA A 91 13.40 13.09 -4.11
C ALA A 91 14.32 12.09 -3.40
N SER A 92 14.95 11.16 -4.14
CA SER A 92 15.92 10.21 -3.60
C SER A 92 17.16 10.92 -3.07
N ALA A 93 17.70 11.89 -3.82
CA ALA A 93 18.86 12.68 -3.40
C ALA A 93 18.55 13.52 -2.14
N LEU A 94 17.38 14.16 -2.10
CA LEU A 94 16.91 14.90 -0.93
C LEU A 94 16.75 13.97 0.29
N LEU A 95 16.19 12.78 0.07
CA LEU A 95 16.01 11.78 1.11
C LEU A 95 17.34 11.30 1.69
N VAL A 96 18.36 11.09 0.84
CA VAL A 96 19.72 10.75 1.28
C VAL A 96 20.33 11.88 2.09
N LEU A 97 20.18 13.13 1.64
CA LEU A 97 20.69 14.30 2.37
C LEU A 97 20.05 14.44 3.75
N LEU A 98 18.76 14.18 3.86
CA LEU A 98 18.00 14.28 5.11
C LEU A 98 18.02 12.99 5.94
N SER A 99 18.62 11.90 5.44
CA SER A 99 18.57 10.59 6.09
C SER A 99 19.10 10.56 7.53
N PRO A 100 20.17 11.29 7.93
CA PRO A 100 20.62 11.27 9.30
C PRO A 100 19.59 11.84 10.29
N LEU A 101 18.81 12.83 9.85
CA LEU A 101 17.73 13.40 10.65
C LEU A 101 16.50 12.48 10.65
N LEU A 102 16.09 12.02 9.48
CA LEU A 102 14.86 11.23 9.32
C LEU A 102 14.98 9.86 9.99
N LEU A 103 16.12 9.20 9.88
CA LEU A 103 16.34 7.90 10.53
C LEU A 103 16.37 8.00 12.06
N ARG A 104 16.85 9.13 12.61
CA ARG A 104 16.75 9.39 14.05
C ARG A 104 15.31 9.63 14.51
N VAL A 105 14.46 10.18 13.65
CA VAL A 105 13.03 10.36 13.96
C VAL A 105 12.28 9.03 13.83
N VAL A 106 12.45 8.30 12.73
CA VAL A 106 11.72 7.06 12.47
C VAL A 106 12.21 5.91 13.34
N GLY A 107 13.51 5.85 13.61
CA GLY A 107 14.13 4.90 14.54
C GLY A 107 14.42 5.56 15.90
N ALA A 108 13.45 6.24 16.50
CA ALA A 108 13.63 7.16 17.63
C ALA A 108 14.43 6.62 18.83
N THR A 109 14.39 5.31 19.06
CA THR A 109 15.16 4.65 20.14
C THR A 109 16.38 3.86 19.64
N PHE A 110 16.65 3.91 18.34
CA PHE A 110 17.80 3.18 17.78
C PHE A 110 19.09 3.94 18.12
N VAL A 111 20.01 3.25 18.78
CA VAL A 111 21.31 3.78 19.18
C VAL A 111 22.45 2.84 18.77
N GLY A 112 23.66 3.35 18.67
CA GLY A 112 24.86 2.56 18.43
C GLY A 112 24.78 1.71 17.15
N ALA A 113 25.06 0.43 17.29
CA ALA A 113 25.14 -0.51 16.15
C ALA A 113 23.82 -0.67 15.38
N LYS A 114 22.66 -0.59 16.05
CA LYS A 114 21.34 -0.72 15.41
C LYS A 114 21.04 0.47 14.49
N LEU A 115 21.34 1.69 14.93
CA LEU A 115 21.20 2.88 14.10
C LEU A 115 22.17 2.86 12.90
N ALA A 116 23.43 2.53 13.13
CA ALA A 116 24.42 2.42 12.06
C ALA A 116 24.04 1.34 11.03
N LEU A 117 23.43 0.22 11.46
CA LEU A 117 22.90 -0.79 10.56
C LEU A 117 21.73 -0.25 9.73
N ALA A 118 20.80 0.48 10.36
CA ALA A 118 19.67 1.09 9.66
C ALA A 118 20.14 2.12 8.61
N GLU A 119 21.15 2.94 8.93
CA GLU A 119 21.76 3.90 7.99
C GLU A 119 22.39 3.19 6.77
N ARG A 120 23.16 2.13 6.99
CA ARG A 120 23.78 1.34 5.88
C ARG A 120 22.70 0.67 5.02
N LEU A 121 21.70 0.06 5.64
CA LEU A 121 20.58 -0.56 4.92
C LEU A 121 19.76 0.47 4.15
N PHE A 122 19.57 1.66 4.72
CA PHE A 122 18.88 2.76 4.05
C PHE A 122 19.59 3.16 2.74
N VAL A 123 20.92 3.40 2.79
CA VAL A 123 21.71 3.72 1.59
C VAL A 123 21.61 2.61 0.54
N LEU A 124 21.66 1.35 0.97
CA LEU A 124 21.45 0.20 0.08
C LEU A 124 20.05 0.26 -0.59
N LEU A 125 19.00 0.65 0.14
CA LEU A 125 17.63 0.60 -0.32
C LEU A 125 17.19 1.84 -1.14
N VAL A 126 17.93 2.95 -1.13
CA VAL A 126 17.59 4.17 -1.90
C VAL A 126 17.33 3.90 -3.40
N PRO A 127 18.11 3.07 -4.12
CA PRO A 127 17.86 2.77 -5.53
C PRO A 127 16.46 2.20 -5.79
N LEU A 128 15.84 1.56 -4.78
CA LEU A 128 14.49 1.03 -4.87
C LEU A 128 13.46 2.12 -5.26
N ILE A 129 13.64 3.37 -4.80
CA ILE A 129 12.73 4.47 -5.10
C ILE A 129 12.68 4.71 -6.62
N VAL A 130 13.84 4.76 -7.26
CA VAL A 130 13.95 5.01 -8.70
C VAL A 130 13.44 3.81 -9.49
N ILE A 131 13.88 2.61 -9.10
CA ILE A 131 13.52 1.36 -9.80
C ILE A 131 12.01 1.12 -9.73
N SER A 132 11.42 1.17 -8.52
CA SER A 132 9.98 0.97 -8.34
C SER A 132 9.16 2.09 -8.97
N GLY A 133 9.66 3.33 -8.94
CA GLY A 133 9.00 4.47 -9.57
C GLY A 133 8.85 4.30 -11.08
N ILE A 134 9.91 3.91 -11.75
CA ILE A 134 9.87 3.65 -13.20
C ILE A 134 8.98 2.42 -13.48
N SER A 135 9.10 1.34 -12.71
CA SER A 135 8.26 0.15 -12.85
C SER A 135 6.77 0.47 -12.75
N THR A 136 6.39 1.32 -11.79
CA THR A 136 5.00 1.76 -11.58
C THR A 136 4.44 2.48 -12.81
N ILE A 137 5.22 3.38 -13.43
CA ILE A 137 4.81 4.11 -14.63
C ILE A 137 4.66 3.16 -15.81
N LEU A 138 5.65 2.27 -16.04
CA LEU A 138 5.60 1.31 -17.15
C LEU A 138 4.43 0.33 -17.00
N SER A 139 4.16 -0.14 -15.79
CA SER A 139 3.01 -0.98 -15.48
C SER A 139 1.68 -0.25 -15.75
N ALA A 140 1.58 1.02 -15.36
CA ALA A 140 0.39 1.83 -15.61
C ALA A 140 0.10 2.02 -17.11
N VAL A 141 1.12 2.23 -17.91
CA VAL A 141 0.98 2.36 -19.38
C VAL A 141 0.56 1.03 -20.01
N LEU A 142 1.16 -0.09 -19.60
CA LEU A 142 0.76 -1.41 -20.06
C LEU A 142 -0.70 -1.71 -19.68
N ASN A 143 -1.14 -1.30 -18.49
CA ASN A 143 -2.53 -1.44 -18.07
C ASN A 143 -3.47 -0.54 -18.89
N ALA A 144 -3.05 0.68 -19.25
CA ALA A 144 -3.83 1.57 -20.12
C ALA A 144 -3.99 1.02 -21.55
N ASP A 145 -3.08 0.14 -21.97
CA ASP A 145 -3.15 -0.61 -23.24
C ASP A 145 -3.77 -2.03 -23.07
N GLU A 146 -4.53 -2.22 -22.00
CA GLU A 146 -5.25 -3.47 -21.68
C GLU A 146 -4.34 -4.71 -21.45
N ARG A 147 -3.05 -4.50 -21.16
CA ARG A 147 -2.05 -5.56 -20.93
C ARG A 147 -1.89 -5.87 -19.44
N PHE A 148 -2.98 -6.16 -18.79
CA PHE A 148 -3.06 -6.37 -17.34
C PHE A 148 -2.22 -7.55 -16.82
N LEU A 149 -1.96 -8.57 -17.65
CA LEU A 149 -1.25 -9.78 -17.22
C LEU A 149 0.18 -9.47 -16.75
N LEU A 150 0.91 -8.62 -17.49
CA LEU A 150 2.29 -8.29 -17.13
C LEU A 150 2.34 -7.54 -15.79
N GLY A 151 1.50 -6.51 -15.64
CA GLY A 151 1.42 -5.76 -14.38
C GLY A 151 0.98 -6.62 -13.18
N ALA A 152 0.21 -7.70 -13.41
CA ALA A 152 -0.23 -8.61 -12.35
C ALA A 152 0.79 -9.72 -12.01
N ALA A 153 1.60 -10.15 -12.98
CA ALA A 153 2.52 -11.28 -12.81
C ALA A 153 3.93 -10.85 -12.38
N THR A 154 4.43 -9.69 -12.86
CA THR A 154 5.81 -9.24 -12.58
C THR A 154 6.10 -9.03 -11.09
N PRO A 155 5.15 -8.63 -10.20
CA PRO A 155 5.39 -8.54 -8.76
C PRO A 155 5.81 -9.87 -8.09
N VAL A 156 5.63 -11.02 -8.74
CA VAL A 156 6.19 -12.31 -8.29
C VAL A 156 7.69 -12.21 -8.09
N LEU A 157 8.41 -11.46 -8.93
CA LEU A 157 9.86 -11.28 -8.85
C LEU A 157 10.30 -10.53 -7.58
N ILE A 158 9.45 -9.59 -7.12
CA ILE A 158 9.71 -8.83 -5.87
C ILE A 158 9.65 -9.74 -4.63
N GLY A 159 8.85 -10.80 -4.68
CA GLY A 159 8.82 -11.83 -3.63
C GLY A 159 9.90 -12.90 -3.79
N LEU A 160 10.13 -13.36 -5.02
CA LEU A 160 11.02 -14.48 -5.33
C LEU A 160 12.50 -14.13 -5.08
N MET A 161 12.98 -12.98 -5.56
CA MET A 161 14.40 -12.62 -5.44
C MET A 161 14.86 -12.46 -3.98
N PRO A 162 14.18 -11.73 -3.09
CA PRO A 162 14.57 -11.70 -1.67
C PRO A 162 14.60 -13.09 -1.04
N MET A 163 13.65 -13.95 -1.36
CA MET A 163 13.63 -15.33 -0.86
C MET A 163 14.87 -16.11 -1.30
N LEU A 164 15.24 -16.04 -2.59
CA LEU A 164 16.43 -16.70 -3.13
C LEU A 164 17.73 -16.15 -2.52
N PHE A 165 17.83 -14.83 -2.34
CA PHE A 165 19.01 -14.21 -1.75
C PHE A 165 19.17 -14.57 -0.26
N VAL A 166 18.06 -14.64 0.48
CA VAL A 166 18.10 -15.06 1.90
C VAL A 166 18.46 -16.53 2.03
N LEU A 167 17.89 -17.41 1.22
CA LEU A 167 18.21 -18.85 1.24
C LEU A 167 19.64 -19.14 0.79
N GLY A 168 20.14 -18.45 -0.24
CA GLY A 168 21.48 -18.69 -0.78
C GLY A 168 22.61 -17.90 -0.10
N GLY A 169 22.31 -16.73 0.44
CA GLY A 169 23.30 -15.78 0.97
C GLY A 169 23.06 -15.33 2.41
N GLY A 170 21.94 -15.70 3.02
CA GLY A 170 21.56 -15.22 4.36
C GLY A 170 22.60 -15.53 5.45
N ALA A 171 23.24 -16.69 5.40
CA ALA A 171 24.29 -17.06 6.33
C ALA A 171 25.57 -16.21 6.20
N ARG A 172 25.87 -15.69 5.01
CA ARG A 172 27.08 -14.89 4.73
C ARG A 172 26.84 -13.39 4.85
N TRP A 173 25.73 -12.90 4.33
CA TRP A 173 25.42 -11.47 4.19
C TRP A 173 24.39 -10.99 5.22
N GLY A 174 23.84 -11.89 6.04
CA GLY A 174 22.83 -11.54 7.03
C GLY A 174 21.66 -10.78 6.42
N ILE A 175 21.22 -9.73 7.10
CA ILE A 175 20.08 -8.91 6.67
C ILE A 175 20.31 -8.16 5.34
N TYR A 176 21.57 -7.96 4.92
CA TYR A 176 21.89 -7.35 3.63
C TYR A 176 21.45 -8.23 2.46
N ALA A 177 21.39 -9.57 2.63
CA ALA A 177 20.85 -10.47 1.61
C ALA A 177 19.38 -10.13 1.29
N LEU A 178 18.57 -9.79 2.30
CA LEU A 178 17.19 -9.39 2.13
C LEU A 178 17.10 -8.07 1.34
N GLY A 179 17.92 -7.07 1.68
CA GLY A 179 17.97 -5.78 0.98
C GLY A 179 18.41 -5.91 -0.48
N ALA A 180 19.50 -6.64 -0.72
CA ALA A 180 20.01 -6.90 -2.07
C ALA A 180 19.01 -7.68 -2.92
N GLY A 181 18.37 -8.71 -2.34
CA GLY A 181 17.31 -9.47 -2.99
C GLY A 181 16.10 -8.61 -3.36
N LEU A 182 15.72 -7.67 -2.51
CA LEU A 182 14.61 -6.76 -2.79
C LEU A 182 14.93 -5.83 -3.98
N ILE A 183 16.15 -5.27 -4.02
CA ILE A 183 16.59 -4.46 -5.15
C ILE A 183 16.66 -5.29 -6.42
N ALA A 184 17.19 -6.52 -6.35
CA ALA A 184 17.23 -7.43 -7.49
C ALA A 184 15.82 -7.77 -7.99
N GLY A 185 14.85 -7.99 -7.10
CA GLY A 185 13.46 -8.25 -7.45
C GLY A 185 12.81 -7.11 -8.22
N TYR A 186 12.92 -5.87 -7.70
CA TYR A 186 12.43 -4.69 -8.41
C TYR A 186 13.20 -4.43 -9.72
N GLY A 187 14.52 -4.69 -9.73
CA GLY A 187 15.34 -4.59 -10.94
C GLY A 187 14.90 -5.56 -12.04
N CYS A 188 14.67 -6.83 -11.69
CA CYS A 188 14.14 -7.83 -12.61
C CYS A 188 12.75 -7.45 -13.12
N GLU A 189 11.85 -6.98 -12.24
CA GLU A 189 10.55 -6.46 -12.64
C GLU A 189 10.69 -5.32 -13.65
N LEU A 190 11.52 -4.32 -13.35
CA LEU A 190 11.79 -3.21 -14.26
C LEU A 190 12.32 -3.69 -15.62
N CYS A 191 13.26 -4.62 -15.63
CA CYS A 191 13.81 -5.19 -16.87
C CYS A 191 12.73 -5.86 -17.73
N VAL A 192 11.84 -6.66 -17.11
CA VAL A 192 10.74 -7.33 -17.81
C VAL A 192 9.76 -6.30 -18.38
N LEU A 193 9.35 -5.32 -17.58
CA LEU A 193 8.43 -4.26 -18.02
C LEU A 193 9.05 -3.41 -19.12
N ALA A 194 10.29 -2.95 -18.96
CA ALA A 194 10.99 -2.13 -19.94
C ALA A 194 11.21 -2.86 -21.28
N TRP A 195 11.55 -4.15 -21.21
CA TRP A 195 11.70 -4.98 -22.40
C TRP A 195 10.39 -5.10 -23.19
N ASN A 196 9.27 -5.35 -22.49
CA ASN A 196 7.95 -5.43 -23.13
C ASN A 196 7.52 -4.11 -23.76
N VAL A 197 7.71 -3.00 -23.03
CA VAL A 197 7.37 -1.66 -23.51
C VAL A 197 8.21 -1.27 -24.74
N ARG A 198 9.52 -1.58 -24.71
CA ARG A 198 10.42 -1.35 -25.86
C ARG A 198 10.06 -2.20 -27.09
N ARG A 199 9.85 -3.50 -26.92
CA ARG A 199 9.47 -4.40 -28.03
C ARG A 199 8.21 -3.97 -28.76
N ARG A 200 7.32 -3.26 -28.07
CA ARG A 200 6.05 -2.77 -28.62
C ARG A 200 6.12 -1.35 -29.16
N GLY A 201 7.28 -0.71 -29.09
CA GLY A 201 7.48 0.64 -29.58
C GLY A 201 6.71 1.72 -28.80
N PHE A 202 6.34 1.47 -27.54
CA PHE A 202 5.64 2.47 -26.70
C PHE A 202 6.55 3.57 -26.21
N ILE A 203 7.85 3.32 -26.06
CA ILE A 203 8.83 4.31 -25.59
C ILE A 203 9.86 4.54 -26.68
N THR A 204 9.93 5.78 -27.12
CA THR A 204 11.11 6.42 -27.68
C THR A 204 12.03 6.87 -26.54
N ARG A 205 13.17 7.44 -26.81
CA ARG A 205 14.09 7.93 -25.77
C ARG A 205 13.38 8.98 -24.88
N PRO A 206 13.47 8.90 -23.54
CA PRO A 206 12.93 9.94 -22.66
C PRO A 206 13.52 11.29 -23.04
N THR A 207 12.67 12.30 -23.22
CA THR A 207 13.11 13.64 -23.62
C THR A 207 12.32 14.73 -22.90
N LEU A 208 13.01 15.80 -22.49
CA LEU A 208 12.41 17.03 -21.97
C LEU A 208 12.51 18.19 -22.97
N ARG A 209 13.18 17.98 -24.12
CA ARG A 209 13.50 19.08 -25.08
C ARG A 209 12.26 19.64 -25.78
N THR A 210 11.26 18.80 -26.00
CA THR A 210 10.02 19.19 -26.71
C THR A 210 8.84 18.73 -25.84
N PRO A 211 8.38 19.55 -24.88
CA PRO A 211 7.28 19.15 -24.01
C PRO A 211 5.95 19.09 -24.79
N HIS A 212 5.23 17.97 -24.66
CA HIS A 212 3.88 17.84 -25.19
C HIS A 212 2.94 18.81 -24.43
N PRO A 213 2.00 19.53 -25.10
CA PRO A 213 1.12 20.51 -24.43
C PRO A 213 0.37 19.94 -23.24
N GLU A 214 -0.10 18.70 -23.31
CA GLU A 214 -0.84 18.03 -22.23
C GLU A 214 0.04 17.62 -21.02
N THR A 215 1.38 17.72 -21.13
CA THR A 215 2.29 17.46 -20.00
C THR A 215 1.98 18.39 -18.81
N ARG A 216 1.65 19.67 -19.10
CA ARG A 216 1.26 20.64 -18.05
C ARG A 216 -0.01 20.22 -17.32
N ARG A 217 -0.95 19.59 -18.02
CA ARG A 217 -2.17 19.05 -17.42
C ARG A 217 -1.84 17.89 -16.48
N VAL A 218 -0.99 16.95 -16.89
CA VAL A 218 -0.53 15.86 -16.01
C VAL A 218 0.10 16.41 -14.74
N VAL A 219 0.99 17.41 -14.84
CA VAL A 219 1.63 18.04 -13.66
C VAL A 219 0.60 18.71 -12.74
N ARG A 220 -0.38 19.43 -13.29
CA ARG A 220 -1.44 20.08 -12.51
C ARG A 220 -2.31 19.08 -11.75
N GLU A 221 -2.60 17.94 -12.34
CA GLU A 221 -3.38 16.88 -11.71
C GLU A 221 -2.54 16.07 -10.71
N TYR A 222 -1.23 15.96 -10.94
CA TYR A 222 -0.29 15.21 -10.09
C TYR A 222 -0.12 15.82 -8.69
N VAL A 223 0.01 17.15 -8.57
CA VAL A 223 0.30 17.81 -7.28
C VAL A 223 -0.75 17.52 -6.20
N PRO A 224 -2.07 17.66 -6.44
CA PRO A 224 -3.08 17.30 -5.43
C PRO A 224 -3.04 15.80 -5.06
N MET A 225 -2.70 14.93 -6.02
CA MET A 225 -2.63 13.48 -5.78
C MET A 225 -1.45 13.12 -4.88
N VAL A 226 -0.30 13.78 -5.06
CA VAL A 226 0.87 13.62 -4.16
C VAL A 226 0.51 13.98 -2.73
N LEU A 227 -0.18 15.09 -2.52
CA LEU A 227 -0.61 15.52 -1.17
C LEU A 227 -1.57 14.49 -0.54
N GLY A 228 -2.53 13.98 -1.30
CA GLY A 228 -3.45 12.93 -0.84
C GLY A 228 -2.72 11.63 -0.47
N MET A 229 -1.80 11.17 -1.33
CA MET A 229 -1.00 9.96 -1.08
C MET A 229 -0.02 10.16 0.08
N ALA A 230 0.51 11.36 0.29
CA ALA A 230 1.38 11.66 1.43
C ALA A 230 0.64 11.46 2.76
N VAL A 231 -0.57 12.00 2.90
CA VAL A 231 -1.38 11.81 4.11
C VAL A 231 -1.72 10.33 4.33
N MET A 232 -2.13 9.62 3.29
CA MET A 232 -2.46 8.19 3.39
C MET A 232 -1.24 7.33 3.77
N SER A 233 -0.08 7.60 3.16
CA SER A 233 1.14 6.85 3.41
C SER A 233 1.80 7.20 4.75
N ALA A 234 1.58 8.41 5.26
CA ALA A 234 2.14 8.88 6.53
C ALA A 234 1.64 8.06 7.73
N THR A 235 0.41 7.54 7.69
CA THR A 235 -0.14 6.68 8.75
C THR A 235 0.74 5.45 9.00
N ALA A 236 1.13 4.75 7.94
CA ALA A 236 2.00 3.57 8.07
C ALA A 236 3.41 3.93 8.60
N LEU A 237 3.93 5.10 8.21
CA LEU A 237 5.21 5.59 8.72
C LEU A 237 5.12 5.95 10.21
N VAL A 238 4.03 6.58 10.64
CA VAL A 238 3.76 6.87 12.06
C VAL A 238 3.66 5.58 12.87
N ASP A 239 2.92 4.58 12.39
CA ASP A 239 2.78 3.28 13.07
C ASP A 239 4.14 2.62 13.29
N GLN A 240 5.01 2.62 12.26
CA GLN A 240 6.37 2.05 12.35
C GLN A 240 7.27 2.86 13.28
N THR A 241 7.20 4.20 13.22
CA THR A 241 7.96 5.09 14.11
C THR A 241 7.58 4.85 15.56
N MET A 242 6.28 4.77 15.86
CA MET A 242 5.79 4.53 17.22
C MET A 242 6.13 3.10 17.70
N ALA A 243 6.08 2.11 16.81
CA ALA A 243 6.55 0.76 17.13
C ALA A 243 8.05 0.75 17.46
N ALA A 244 8.87 1.52 16.74
CA ALA A 244 10.30 1.65 17.03
C ALA A 244 10.59 2.24 18.42
N MET A 245 9.66 3.01 19.01
CA MET A 245 9.80 3.55 20.37
C MET A 245 9.59 2.50 21.48
N LEU A 246 9.02 1.33 21.16
CA LEU A 246 8.63 0.32 22.16
C LEU A 246 9.71 -0.71 22.49
N GLY A 247 10.83 -0.68 21.79
CA GLY A 247 11.95 -1.58 22.03
C GLY A 247 12.16 -2.63 20.96
N PRO A 248 13.15 -3.54 21.17
CA PRO A 248 13.56 -4.53 20.18
C PRO A 248 12.42 -5.46 19.75
N GLY A 249 12.35 -5.75 18.46
CA GLY A 249 11.36 -6.66 17.87
C GLY A 249 9.98 -6.07 17.64
N SER A 250 9.71 -4.83 18.11
CA SER A 250 8.36 -4.25 18.02
C SER A 250 7.95 -3.88 16.59
N VAL A 251 8.88 -3.37 15.76
CA VAL A 251 8.58 -3.00 14.37
C VAL A 251 8.32 -4.24 13.53
N SER A 252 9.12 -5.29 13.72
CA SER A 252 8.93 -6.56 13.04
C SER A 252 7.67 -7.29 13.50
N ALA A 253 7.36 -7.28 14.80
CA ALA A 253 6.13 -7.86 15.33
C ALA A 253 4.87 -7.17 14.76
N LEU A 254 4.86 -5.83 14.70
CA LEU A 254 3.79 -5.07 14.07
C LEU A 254 3.62 -5.45 12.59
N THR A 255 4.74 -5.57 11.89
CA THR A 255 4.77 -5.90 10.47
C THR A 255 4.25 -7.32 10.21
N TYR A 256 4.75 -8.33 10.93
CA TYR A 256 4.28 -9.72 10.76
C TYR A 256 2.81 -9.88 11.17
N GLY A 257 2.39 -9.28 12.28
CA GLY A 257 1.00 -9.35 12.76
C GLY A 257 -0.01 -8.74 11.78
N SER A 258 0.36 -7.67 11.08
CA SER A 258 -0.49 -7.05 10.06
C SER A 258 -0.54 -7.83 8.74
N LYS A 259 0.49 -8.61 8.39
CA LYS A 259 0.67 -9.25 7.08
C LYS A 259 -0.48 -10.19 6.69
N LEU A 260 -0.86 -11.10 7.58
CA LEU A 260 -1.92 -12.09 7.29
C LEU A 260 -3.28 -11.42 7.10
N VAL A 261 -3.59 -10.43 7.95
CA VAL A 261 -4.83 -9.66 7.86
C VAL A 261 -4.89 -8.86 6.56
N THR A 262 -3.81 -8.14 6.22
CA THR A 262 -3.75 -7.31 5.01
C THR A 262 -3.70 -8.14 3.73
N ALA A 263 -3.07 -9.31 3.74
CA ALA A 263 -3.09 -10.24 2.60
C ALA A 263 -4.50 -10.71 2.28
N GLY A 264 -5.27 -11.11 3.30
CA GLY A 264 -6.67 -11.52 3.14
C GLY A 264 -7.57 -10.37 2.65
N LEU A 265 -7.44 -9.20 3.29
CA LEU A 265 -8.17 -8.01 2.88
C LEU A 265 -7.89 -7.60 1.45
N GLY A 266 -6.63 -7.64 1.01
CA GLY A 266 -6.25 -7.19 -0.33
C GLY A 266 -6.90 -7.99 -1.46
N ILE A 267 -7.22 -9.28 -1.26
CA ILE A 267 -7.92 -10.11 -2.27
C ILE A 267 -9.40 -9.73 -2.32
N GLY A 268 -10.09 -9.74 -1.17
CA GLY A 268 -11.53 -9.48 -1.10
C GLY A 268 -11.90 -8.06 -1.51
N VAL A 269 -11.12 -7.08 -1.06
CA VAL A 269 -11.35 -5.66 -1.33
C VAL A 269 -11.20 -5.30 -2.80
N THR A 270 -10.19 -5.85 -3.49
CA THR A 270 -10.00 -5.56 -4.92
C THR A 270 -11.19 -6.05 -5.73
N ALA A 271 -11.64 -7.29 -5.49
CA ALA A 271 -12.79 -7.85 -6.18
C ALA A 271 -14.07 -7.04 -5.91
N LEU A 272 -14.32 -6.68 -4.65
CA LEU A 272 -15.49 -5.92 -4.25
C LEU A 272 -15.49 -4.50 -4.84
N SER A 273 -14.35 -3.82 -4.78
CA SER A 273 -14.19 -2.43 -5.24
C SER A 273 -14.41 -2.28 -6.75
N THR A 274 -13.91 -3.22 -7.55
CA THR A 274 -14.08 -3.20 -9.02
C THR A 274 -15.52 -3.47 -9.45
N ALA A 275 -16.25 -4.31 -8.71
CA ALA A 275 -17.65 -4.62 -9.00
C ALA A 275 -18.62 -3.50 -8.56
N LEU A 276 -18.37 -2.90 -7.40
CA LEU A 276 -19.34 -1.98 -6.77
C LEU A 276 -19.37 -0.59 -7.37
N PHE A 277 -18.22 -0.05 -7.78
CA PHE A 277 -18.15 1.35 -8.20
C PHE A 277 -19.01 1.67 -9.44
N PRO A 278 -18.97 0.90 -10.54
CA PRO A 278 -19.85 1.12 -11.69
C PRO A 278 -21.32 0.97 -11.32
N HIS A 279 -21.65 -0.03 -10.49
CA HIS A 279 -23.00 -0.33 -10.09
C HIS A 279 -23.63 0.80 -9.25
N PHE A 280 -22.90 1.37 -8.30
CA PHE A 280 -23.37 2.54 -7.55
C PHE A 280 -23.46 3.79 -8.44
N SER A 281 -22.51 4.01 -9.32
CA SER A 281 -22.51 5.18 -10.21
C SER A 281 -23.74 5.21 -11.12
N THR A 282 -24.13 4.07 -11.69
CA THR A 282 -25.35 3.98 -12.53
C THR A 282 -26.63 4.20 -11.74
N MET A 283 -26.75 3.62 -10.53
CA MET A 283 -27.93 3.82 -9.68
C MET A 283 -28.06 5.28 -9.21
N VAL A 284 -26.94 5.91 -8.85
CA VAL A 284 -26.90 7.32 -8.44
C VAL A 284 -27.25 8.24 -9.61
N ALA A 285 -26.70 7.99 -10.80
CA ALA A 285 -27.02 8.76 -12.01
C ALA A 285 -28.49 8.64 -12.41
N ALA A 286 -29.10 7.46 -12.19
CA ALA A 286 -30.54 7.24 -12.43
C ALA A 286 -31.44 7.79 -11.32
N GLY A 287 -30.90 8.37 -10.24
CA GLY A 287 -31.69 8.87 -9.12
C GLY A 287 -32.43 7.80 -8.32
N ASN A 288 -32.11 6.51 -8.50
CA ASN A 288 -32.80 5.40 -7.85
C ASN A 288 -32.24 5.12 -6.42
N TRP A 289 -32.60 6.00 -5.49
CA TRP A 289 -32.14 5.95 -4.10
C TRP A 289 -32.66 4.76 -3.31
N THR A 290 -33.80 4.19 -3.73
CA THR A 290 -34.33 2.95 -3.14
C THR A 290 -33.44 1.77 -3.47
N ALA A 291 -33.02 1.64 -4.72
CA ALA A 291 -32.07 0.62 -5.14
C ALA A 291 -30.71 0.80 -4.44
N VAL A 292 -30.20 2.05 -4.33
CA VAL A 292 -28.96 2.35 -3.60
C VAL A 292 -29.02 1.87 -2.14
N ARG A 293 -30.12 2.17 -1.43
CA ARG A 293 -30.31 1.71 -0.03
C ARG A 293 -30.38 0.19 0.08
N HIS A 294 -31.14 -0.44 -0.80
CA HIS A 294 -31.27 -1.91 -0.81
C HIS A 294 -29.92 -2.57 -1.05
N THR A 295 -29.21 -2.14 -2.09
CA THR A 295 -27.89 -2.65 -2.45
C THR A 295 -26.89 -2.45 -1.31
N LEU A 296 -26.82 -1.25 -0.70
CA LEU A 296 -25.95 -0.97 0.41
C LEU A 296 -26.21 -1.91 1.61
N ARG A 297 -27.49 -2.13 1.97
CA ARG A 297 -27.87 -3.03 3.07
C ARG A 297 -27.51 -4.49 2.75
N THR A 298 -27.72 -4.93 1.52
CA THR A 298 -27.40 -6.29 1.09
C THR A 298 -25.91 -6.53 1.16
N TYR A 299 -25.09 -5.63 0.61
CA TYR A 299 -23.62 -5.76 0.71
C TYR A 299 -23.12 -5.63 2.14
N ALA A 300 -23.68 -4.73 2.96
CA ALA A 300 -23.30 -4.63 4.36
C ALA A 300 -23.57 -5.93 5.12
N ARG A 301 -24.73 -6.58 4.90
CA ARG A 301 -25.05 -7.89 5.50
C ARG A 301 -24.08 -8.99 5.03
N LEU A 302 -23.82 -9.06 3.73
CA LEU A 302 -22.87 -10.04 3.16
C LEU A 302 -21.45 -9.85 3.71
N ILE A 303 -20.99 -8.60 3.78
CA ILE A 303 -19.68 -8.27 4.36
C ILE A 303 -19.62 -8.70 5.83
N LEU A 304 -20.62 -8.38 6.63
CA LEU A 304 -20.65 -8.77 8.04
C LEU A 304 -20.74 -10.29 8.22
N LEU A 305 -21.51 -10.98 7.38
CA LEU A 305 -21.63 -12.43 7.40
C LEU A 305 -20.30 -13.15 7.17
N VAL A 306 -19.41 -12.56 6.38
CA VAL A 306 -18.07 -13.11 6.09
C VAL A 306 -17.02 -12.57 7.06
N ALA A 307 -17.05 -11.26 7.32
CA ALA A 307 -16.02 -10.59 8.10
C ALA A 307 -16.08 -10.93 9.58
N VAL A 308 -17.28 -11.07 10.16
CA VAL A 308 -17.40 -11.39 11.59
C VAL A 308 -16.87 -12.79 11.93
N PRO A 309 -17.25 -13.88 11.23
CA PRO A 309 -16.60 -15.18 11.43
C PRO A 309 -15.07 -15.14 11.22
N LEU A 310 -14.60 -14.39 10.23
CA LEU A 310 -13.16 -14.25 10.00
C LEU A 310 -12.44 -13.55 11.17
N VAL A 311 -13.04 -12.50 11.74
CA VAL A 311 -12.52 -11.87 12.97
C VAL A 311 -12.50 -12.86 14.12
N VAL A 312 -13.56 -13.65 14.31
CA VAL A 312 -13.64 -14.69 15.37
C VAL A 312 -12.53 -15.72 15.19
N VAL A 313 -12.27 -16.17 13.94
CA VAL A 313 -11.17 -17.09 13.66
C VAL A 313 -9.82 -16.46 13.99
N PHE A 314 -9.55 -15.24 13.55
CA PHE A 314 -8.31 -14.54 13.89
C PHE A 314 -8.17 -14.25 15.38
N TRP A 315 -9.28 -14.00 16.09
CA TRP A 315 -9.26 -13.73 17.53
C TRP A 315 -8.88 -14.97 18.35
N PHE A 316 -9.55 -16.09 18.10
CA PHE A 316 -9.36 -17.31 18.88
C PHE A 316 -8.20 -18.18 18.42
N PHE A 317 -7.88 -18.15 17.12
CA PHE A 317 -6.86 -19.02 16.52
C PHE A 317 -5.59 -18.27 16.10
N SER A 318 -5.43 -17.00 16.50
CA SER A 318 -4.26 -16.19 16.10
C SER A 318 -2.94 -16.86 16.47
N ASP A 319 -2.81 -17.42 17.68
CA ASP A 319 -1.61 -18.14 18.12
C ASP A 319 -1.31 -19.34 17.20
N ALA A 320 -2.31 -20.16 16.94
CA ALA A 320 -2.16 -21.33 16.08
C ALA A 320 -1.81 -20.94 14.62
N ILE A 321 -2.43 -19.87 14.12
CA ILE A 321 -2.18 -19.34 12.76
C ILE A 321 -0.75 -18.82 12.65
N VAL A 322 -0.32 -17.95 13.59
CA VAL A 322 1.03 -17.37 13.58
C VAL A 322 2.07 -18.45 13.75
N ARG A 323 1.85 -19.41 14.66
CA ARG A 323 2.72 -20.56 14.86
C ARG A 323 2.87 -21.38 13.60
N ALA A 324 1.77 -21.75 12.97
CA ALA A 324 1.79 -22.55 11.73
C ALA A 324 2.50 -21.84 10.57
N VAL A 325 2.38 -20.51 10.50
CA VAL A 325 2.94 -19.71 9.38
C VAL A 325 4.38 -19.29 9.63
N PHE A 326 4.71 -18.80 10.82
CA PHE A 326 5.98 -18.13 11.07
C PHE A 326 6.93 -18.84 12.04
N GLU A 327 6.43 -19.64 13.01
CA GLU A 327 7.26 -20.24 14.06
C GLU A 327 8.21 -21.31 13.51
N ARG A 328 9.36 -20.83 12.98
CA ARG A 328 10.44 -21.66 12.43
C ARG A 328 11.76 -20.93 12.55
N GLY A 329 12.84 -21.67 12.80
CA GLY A 329 14.19 -21.13 12.83
C GLY A 329 14.37 -20.03 13.88
N ALA A 330 14.69 -18.82 13.46
CA ALA A 330 14.90 -17.68 14.36
C ALA A 330 13.59 -17.08 14.91
N PHE A 331 12.42 -17.42 14.34
CA PHE A 331 11.13 -16.98 14.86
C PHE A 331 10.65 -17.95 15.94
N THR A 332 10.64 -17.50 17.17
CA THR A 332 10.42 -18.33 18.38
C THR A 332 8.97 -18.30 18.87
N GLY A 333 8.62 -19.17 19.84
CA GLY A 333 7.32 -19.11 20.49
C GLY A 333 7.05 -17.80 21.26
N ALA A 334 8.10 -17.12 21.73
CA ALA A 334 7.97 -15.79 22.33
C ALA A 334 7.53 -14.75 21.29
N ASP A 335 8.10 -14.81 20.09
CA ASP A 335 7.66 -13.97 18.96
C ASP A 335 6.23 -14.28 18.56
N THR A 336 5.86 -15.57 18.53
CA THR A 336 4.49 -16.03 18.26
C THR A 336 3.49 -15.37 19.18
N ALA A 337 3.74 -15.34 20.49
CA ALA A 337 2.81 -14.77 21.46
C ALA A 337 2.57 -13.26 21.25
N VAL A 338 3.63 -12.51 20.91
CA VAL A 338 3.53 -11.07 20.62
C VAL A 338 2.81 -10.83 19.28
N VAL A 339 3.25 -11.50 18.23
CA VAL A 339 2.71 -11.33 16.87
C VAL A 339 1.26 -11.77 16.78
N ALA A 340 0.88 -12.86 17.47
CA ALA A 340 -0.50 -13.33 17.54
C ALA A 340 -1.44 -12.31 18.19
N ARG A 341 -1.00 -11.65 19.29
CA ARG A 341 -1.78 -10.59 19.93
C ARG A 341 -1.95 -9.38 19.01
N VAL A 342 -0.89 -8.96 18.33
CA VAL A 342 -0.94 -7.91 17.33
C VAL A 342 -1.91 -8.27 16.21
N GLN A 343 -1.82 -9.49 15.66
CA GLN A 343 -2.70 -9.98 14.60
C GLN A 343 -4.18 -10.01 15.01
N ALA A 344 -4.49 -10.52 16.21
CA ALA A 344 -5.87 -10.59 16.73
C ALA A 344 -6.50 -9.19 16.80
N LEU A 345 -5.76 -8.20 17.31
CA LEU A 345 -6.23 -6.81 17.41
C LEU A 345 -6.33 -6.13 16.04
N PHE A 346 -5.41 -6.40 15.10
CA PHE A 346 -5.54 -5.95 13.73
C PHE A 346 -6.75 -6.54 13.01
N ALA A 347 -7.13 -7.79 13.32
CA ALA A 347 -8.27 -8.43 12.68
C ALA A 347 -9.59 -7.72 12.96
N LEU A 348 -9.72 -7.01 14.08
CA LEU A 348 -10.92 -6.25 14.44
C LEU A 348 -11.26 -5.17 13.39
N GLN A 349 -10.30 -4.69 12.62
CA GLN A 349 -10.55 -3.71 11.55
C GLN A 349 -11.30 -4.29 10.35
N ILE A 350 -11.27 -5.63 10.12
CA ILE A 350 -11.75 -6.27 8.88
C ILE A 350 -13.15 -5.81 8.47
N PRO A 351 -14.20 -5.91 9.32
CA PRO A 351 -15.54 -5.50 8.93
C PRO A 351 -15.62 -3.99 8.61
N PHE A 352 -14.97 -3.16 9.42
CA PHE A 352 -15.02 -1.71 9.29
C PHE A 352 -14.25 -1.22 8.06
N TYR A 353 -13.11 -1.82 7.78
CA TYR A 353 -12.32 -1.52 6.59
C TYR A 353 -13.09 -1.81 5.30
N VAL A 354 -13.69 -3.01 5.21
CA VAL A 354 -14.43 -3.42 4.00
C VAL A 354 -15.71 -2.61 3.83
N LEU A 355 -16.47 -2.36 4.91
CA LEU A 355 -17.64 -1.48 4.89
C LEU A 355 -17.27 -0.04 4.51
N GLY A 356 -16.14 0.45 5.04
CA GLY A 356 -15.60 1.76 4.71
C GLY A 356 -15.35 1.92 3.21
N ILE A 357 -14.77 0.93 2.55
CA ILE A 357 -14.53 0.98 1.09
C ILE A 357 -15.83 1.10 0.31
N VAL A 358 -16.87 0.33 0.65
CA VAL A 358 -18.18 0.45 0.02
C VAL A 358 -18.75 1.86 0.17
N GLY A 359 -18.66 2.40 1.38
CA GLY A 359 -19.12 3.75 1.69
C GLY A 359 -18.31 4.84 0.96
N VAL A 360 -16.98 4.70 0.87
CA VAL A 360 -16.10 5.60 0.09
C VAL A 360 -16.53 5.63 -1.38
N ARG A 361 -16.78 4.46 -1.99
CA ARG A 361 -17.22 4.38 -3.39
C ARG A 361 -18.55 5.09 -3.61
N LEU A 362 -19.50 4.92 -2.70
CA LEU A 362 -20.81 5.58 -2.77
C LEU A 362 -20.69 7.10 -2.53
N LEU A 363 -19.91 7.55 -1.54
CA LEU A 363 -19.65 8.97 -1.32
C LEU A 363 -18.97 9.63 -2.52
N SER A 364 -17.98 8.96 -3.14
CA SER A 364 -17.34 9.47 -4.35
C SER A 364 -18.33 9.59 -5.51
N ALA A 365 -19.20 8.59 -5.72
CA ALA A 365 -20.24 8.63 -6.74
C ALA A 365 -21.26 9.76 -6.53
N THR A 366 -21.49 10.20 -5.29
CA THR A 366 -22.38 11.31 -4.93
C THR A 366 -21.68 12.67 -4.79
N GLY A 367 -20.41 12.79 -5.19
CA GLY A 367 -19.62 14.03 -5.10
C GLY A 367 -19.20 14.39 -3.66
N GLY A 368 -19.13 13.41 -2.75
CA GLY A 368 -18.76 13.62 -1.34
C GLY A 368 -17.25 13.70 -1.04
N ASN A 369 -16.42 13.97 -2.04
CA ASN A 369 -14.95 13.92 -1.91
C ASN A 369 -14.39 14.87 -0.84
N ARG A 370 -15.00 16.05 -0.63
CA ARG A 370 -14.60 16.98 0.43
C ARG A 370 -14.79 16.37 1.84
N LEU A 371 -15.87 15.61 2.03
CA LEU A 371 -16.10 14.92 3.30
C LEU A 371 -15.08 13.79 3.49
N LEU A 372 -14.77 13.02 2.45
CA LEU A 372 -13.73 11.99 2.49
C LEU A 372 -12.36 12.56 2.86
N MET A 373 -12.01 13.74 2.34
CA MET A 373 -10.78 14.43 2.70
C MET A 373 -10.73 14.74 4.21
N TRP A 374 -11.80 15.30 4.78
CA TRP A 374 -11.85 15.61 6.22
C TRP A 374 -11.83 14.36 7.08
N ILE A 375 -12.49 13.28 6.65
CA ILE A 375 -12.42 11.98 7.33
C ILE A 375 -10.99 11.45 7.32
N SER A 376 -10.25 11.58 6.19
CA SER A 376 -8.84 11.14 6.11
C SER A 376 -7.93 11.93 7.04
N VAL A 377 -8.13 13.25 7.16
CA VAL A 377 -7.39 14.08 8.11
C VAL A 377 -7.72 13.67 9.56
N GLY A 378 -9.00 13.47 9.85
CA GLY A 378 -9.44 12.97 11.17
C GLY A 378 -8.84 11.61 11.51
N ASN A 379 -8.81 10.69 10.55
CA ASN A 379 -8.18 9.38 10.70
C ASN A 379 -6.70 9.48 11.05
N PHE A 380 -5.96 10.38 10.39
CA PHE A 380 -4.54 10.58 10.65
C PHE A 380 -4.30 11.10 12.09
N VAL A 381 -5.08 12.08 12.53
CA VAL A 381 -5.00 12.61 13.90
C VAL A 381 -5.38 11.53 14.93
N THR A 382 -6.50 10.82 14.68
CA THR A 382 -6.96 9.74 15.57
C THR A 382 -5.94 8.61 15.66
N ASN A 383 -5.25 8.29 14.55
CA ASN A 383 -4.19 7.28 14.53
C ASN A 383 -3.02 7.70 15.44
N ILE A 384 -2.51 8.93 15.32
CA ILE A 384 -1.40 9.42 16.14
C ILE A 384 -1.78 9.39 17.63
N VAL A 385 -2.93 9.96 17.97
CA VAL A 385 -3.40 10.04 19.37
C VAL A 385 -3.69 8.65 19.93
N GLY A 386 -4.39 7.82 19.15
CA GLY A 386 -4.73 6.45 19.55
C GLY A 386 -3.49 5.58 19.72
N ASN A 387 -2.53 5.65 18.79
CA ASN A 387 -1.26 4.93 18.92
C ASN A 387 -0.54 5.34 20.21
N TYR A 388 -0.41 6.66 20.45
CA TYR A 388 0.28 7.16 21.64
C TYR A 388 -0.38 6.68 22.93
N LEU A 389 -1.70 6.72 23.02
CA LEU A 389 -2.43 6.31 24.24
C LEU A 389 -2.38 4.79 24.43
N PHE A 390 -2.64 4.02 23.37
CA PHE A 390 -2.76 2.57 23.51
C PHE A 390 -1.42 1.86 23.59
N MET A 391 -0.36 2.41 22.98
CA MET A 391 0.97 1.82 23.12
C MET A 391 1.51 1.87 24.56
N GLN A 392 1.06 2.83 25.39
CA GLN A 392 1.46 2.93 26.79
C GLN A 392 0.92 1.77 27.63
N VAL A 393 -0.24 1.22 27.25
CA VAL A 393 -0.94 0.16 28.03
C VAL A 393 -0.67 -1.23 27.42
N TRP A 394 -0.71 -1.36 26.10
CA TRP A 394 -0.65 -2.64 25.38
C TRP A 394 0.61 -2.81 24.49
N GLY A 395 1.57 -1.91 24.60
CA GLY A 395 2.77 -1.95 23.76
C GLY A 395 2.43 -1.97 22.29
N VAL A 396 3.14 -2.79 21.50
CA VAL A 396 2.94 -2.90 20.05
C VAL A 396 1.52 -3.34 19.64
N ALA A 397 0.87 -4.14 20.48
CA ALA A 397 -0.52 -4.55 20.26
C ALA A 397 -1.50 -3.37 20.37
N GLY A 398 -1.15 -2.34 21.14
CA GLY A 398 -1.92 -1.09 21.25
C GLY A 398 -1.96 -0.31 19.92
N ILE A 399 -0.88 -0.32 19.14
CA ILE A 399 -0.85 0.29 17.80
C ILE A 399 -1.84 -0.44 16.85
N ALA A 400 -1.88 -1.77 16.93
CA ALA A 400 -2.85 -2.57 16.16
C ALA A 400 -4.30 -2.27 16.54
N LEU A 401 -4.58 -2.11 17.84
CA LEU A 401 -5.89 -1.73 18.34
C LEU A 401 -6.29 -0.33 17.88
N SER A 402 -5.37 0.63 17.96
CA SER A 402 -5.56 2.00 17.46
C SER A 402 -5.99 2.01 15.99
N THR A 403 -5.27 1.28 15.14
CA THR A 403 -5.59 1.17 13.72
C THR A 403 -7.01 0.60 13.52
N SER A 404 -7.40 -0.42 14.27
CA SER A 404 -8.75 -0.99 14.22
C SER A 404 -9.82 0.01 14.64
N LEU A 405 -9.57 0.82 15.66
CA LEU A 405 -10.49 1.88 16.11
C LEU A 405 -10.59 3.02 15.09
N VAL A 406 -9.49 3.40 14.46
CA VAL A 406 -9.50 4.40 13.36
C VAL A 406 -10.43 3.94 12.23
N TYR A 407 -10.35 2.67 11.81
CA TYR A 407 -11.26 2.15 10.77
C TYR A 407 -12.72 2.07 11.26
N MET A 408 -12.95 1.76 12.51
CA MET A 408 -14.30 1.76 13.10
C MET A 408 -14.91 3.17 13.09
N ILE A 409 -14.19 4.18 13.58
CA ILE A 409 -14.62 5.59 13.59
C ILE A 409 -14.82 6.10 12.18
N SER A 410 -13.87 5.82 11.28
CA SER A 410 -13.92 6.20 9.87
C SER A 410 -15.15 5.61 9.18
N SER A 411 -15.39 4.31 9.35
CA SER A 411 -16.56 3.63 8.77
C SER A 411 -17.87 4.22 9.29
N GLY A 412 -17.94 4.55 10.57
CA GLY A 412 -19.07 5.26 11.18
C GLY A 412 -19.30 6.65 10.54
N ALA A 413 -18.24 7.46 10.43
CA ALA A 413 -18.32 8.79 9.81
C ALA A 413 -18.74 8.73 8.33
N ILE A 414 -18.20 7.75 7.58
CA ILE A 414 -18.58 7.49 6.18
C ILE A 414 -20.06 7.09 6.11
N TYR A 415 -20.51 6.17 6.99
CA TYR A 415 -21.93 5.74 7.02
C TYR A 415 -22.88 6.92 7.27
N PHE A 416 -22.56 7.79 8.24
CA PHE A 416 -23.36 9.00 8.49
C PHE A 416 -23.37 9.94 7.28
N GLY A 417 -22.22 10.13 6.63
CA GLY A 417 -22.12 10.91 5.40
C GLY A 417 -22.98 10.36 4.25
N VAL A 418 -22.91 9.05 4.04
CA VAL A 418 -23.74 8.33 3.05
C VAL A 418 -25.22 8.50 3.37
N ARG A 419 -25.63 8.24 4.62
CA ARG A 419 -27.03 8.36 5.05
C ARG A 419 -27.57 9.78 4.82
N ARG A 420 -26.79 10.81 5.19
CA ARG A 420 -27.17 12.21 4.96
C ARG A 420 -27.33 12.53 3.47
N ARG A 421 -26.42 12.06 2.62
CA ARG A 421 -26.48 12.27 1.17
C ARG A 421 -27.68 11.57 0.51
N ILE A 422 -27.95 10.33 0.87
CA ILE A 422 -29.14 9.60 0.39
C ILE A 422 -30.39 10.33 0.81
N HIS A 423 -30.45 10.86 2.02
CA HIS A 423 -31.62 11.56 2.55
C HIS A 423 -31.89 12.87 1.79
N ILE A 424 -30.84 13.69 1.62
CA ILE A 424 -30.94 14.95 0.86
C ILE A 424 -31.44 14.71 -0.57
N ASN A 425 -30.88 13.72 -1.24
CA ASN A 425 -31.15 13.46 -2.65
C ASN A 425 -32.44 12.65 -2.89
N SER A 426 -32.97 11.94 -1.88
CA SER A 426 -34.24 11.20 -2.00
C SER A 426 -35.48 12.06 -1.75
N GLY A 427 -35.34 13.37 -1.45
CA GLY A 427 -36.46 14.27 -1.17
C GLY A 427 -37.25 13.94 0.11
N ALA A 428 -36.83 12.96 0.91
CA ALA A 428 -37.50 12.60 2.15
C ALA A 428 -37.13 13.57 3.28
N ARG A 429 -38.16 14.14 3.95
CA ARG A 429 -37.93 14.99 5.14
C ARG A 429 -37.20 14.21 6.23
N PRO A 430 -36.38 14.89 7.08
CA PRO A 430 -35.74 14.24 8.23
C PRO A 430 -36.81 13.75 9.20
N ILE A 431 -36.71 12.46 9.58
CA ILE A 431 -37.43 11.89 10.74
C ILE A 431 -36.56 12.11 11.96
#